data_4cec484e0ef3bce2f3693f405ea62c86
#
_entry.id   4cec484e0ef3bce2f3693f405ea62c86
#
_cell.length_a   1.000
_cell.length_b   1.000
_cell.length_c   1.000
_cell.angle_alpha   90.00
_cell.angle_beta   90.00
_cell.angle_gamma   90.00
#
_symmetry.space_group_name_H-M   'P 1'
#
loop_
_entity.id
_entity.type
_entity.pdbx_description
1 polymer ?
#
loop_
_entity_poly.entity_id
_entity_poly.type
_entity_poly.pdbx_seq_one_letter_code
_entity_poly.pdbx_strand_id
1 'polypeptide(L)'
;MIERFLKQTKFTSEQDFKEHLEFIIPEDFNFAYDVMDEWAKIKPDHVALLWASERGEEIRFTYKDLKEQSDKAAAYFQSLGIGHDDKVMLILKRHYQWWLAMLGLHKLGAVAIPATHMLTKHDIVYRNNAASVKAIICCGDDYVVEQIKEAMPESPSVKTLISIGPDIPEGFHDWMKEWNECAPFVRPEHVNSNEDTLLMYFTSGTTGEPKMVAHDHLYALGHLTTGVYWHNLHEDSIHLTVADTGWGKAVWGKLYGQWFAGATVFVFDHEKFTADKIMRQIEKYHITSFCAPPTIYRFMIQEDFSKYDLSSLEYCTTAGEAMNPSVAETFQKLTGVQIYEGFGQTETTMTLGTFPWIKPKPGSMGKPNPQYDVHILRPDMTECEDGEKGEICIRIGDNKPIGLFKYYYRDEKQTKSVWHDGYYHTGDMAWRDEEGYFWFEGRIDDVIKSSGYRIGPFEVENALMTHPAVVECAITGVPDPIRGMVVKATVVLKDEYKSMAGPDLVKKLQNHVKHETAPYKYPRIIEFVDELPKTISGKIRRVEIREKDKKKK
;
A
#
# COMPACT_ATOMS: atom_id res chain seq x y z
N MET A 1 -17.42 18.00 -6.64
CA MET A 1 -17.44 16.84 -5.70
C MET A 1 -16.63 17.11 -4.43
N ILE A 2 -15.37 17.47 -4.55
CA ILE A 2 -14.48 17.68 -3.38
C ILE A 2 -14.88 18.87 -2.49
N GLU A 3 -15.58 19.86 -3.02
CA GLU A 3 -16.15 21.01 -2.28
C GLU A 3 -17.15 20.59 -1.20
N ARG A 4 -17.66 19.37 -1.26
CA ARG A 4 -18.56 18.83 -0.22
C ARG A 4 -17.78 18.40 1.03
N PHE A 5 -16.47 18.19 0.91
CA PHE A 5 -15.61 17.60 1.93
C PHE A 5 -14.44 18.47 2.35
N LEU A 6 -14.18 19.56 1.64
CA LEU A 6 -13.13 20.53 1.95
C LEU A 6 -13.65 21.95 1.87
N LYS A 7 -13.20 22.80 2.80
CA LYS A 7 -13.51 24.24 2.77
C LYS A 7 -12.79 24.96 1.63
N GLN A 8 -11.56 24.57 1.34
CA GLN A 8 -10.76 25.03 0.20
C GLN A 8 -10.30 23.82 -0.61
N THR A 9 -10.39 23.91 -1.94
CA THR A 9 -10.11 22.79 -2.84
C THR A 9 -8.92 23.04 -3.77
N LYS A 10 -8.42 24.28 -3.84
CA LYS A 10 -7.26 24.64 -4.65
C LYS A 10 -6.20 25.26 -3.78
N PHE A 11 -5.01 24.72 -3.86
CA PHE A 11 -3.84 25.19 -3.12
C PHE A 11 -2.74 25.54 -4.11
N THR A 12 -1.99 26.60 -3.81
CA THR A 12 -0.97 27.16 -4.72
C THR A 12 0.45 27.00 -4.16
N SER A 13 0.58 26.63 -2.90
CA SER A 13 1.86 26.46 -2.22
C SER A 13 1.73 25.50 -1.02
N GLU A 14 2.87 25.06 -0.50
CA GLU A 14 2.96 24.29 0.74
C GLU A 14 2.31 25.03 1.92
N GLN A 15 2.60 26.32 2.05
CA GLN A 15 2.05 27.14 3.14
C GLN A 15 0.52 27.28 3.03
N ASP A 16 0.02 27.54 1.82
CA ASP A 16 -1.41 27.62 1.55
C ASP A 16 -2.13 26.31 1.91
N PHE A 17 -1.54 25.16 1.53
CA PHE A 17 -2.07 23.85 1.85
C PHE A 17 -2.06 23.57 3.34
N LYS A 18 -0.97 23.91 4.03
CA LYS A 18 -0.82 23.72 5.48
C LYS A 18 -1.82 24.56 6.29
N GLU A 19 -2.06 25.79 5.87
CA GLU A 19 -2.92 26.73 6.60
C GLU A 19 -4.41 26.53 6.35
N HIS A 20 -4.79 26.02 5.17
CA HIS A 20 -6.17 26.03 4.73
C HIS A 20 -6.77 24.65 4.43
N LEU A 21 -6.00 23.54 4.61
CA LEU A 21 -6.59 22.22 4.52
C LEU A 21 -7.53 21.98 5.70
N GLU A 22 -8.82 22.06 5.43
CA GLU A 22 -9.85 21.85 6.45
C GLU A 22 -10.97 20.98 5.88
N PHE A 23 -11.20 19.83 6.55
CA PHE A 23 -12.24 18.89 6.17
C PHE A 23 -13.63 19.32 6.64
N ILE A 24 -14.62 19.12 5.79
CA ILE A 24 -16.04 19.12 6.12
C ILE A 24 -16.44 17.66 6.30
N ILE A 25 -16.74 17.26 7.53
CA ILE A 25 -17.04 15.87 7.87
C ILE A 25 -18.56 15.68 7.92
N PRO A 26 -19.16 14.88 7.03
CA PRO A 26 -20.57 14.49 7.15
C PRO A 26 -20.82 13.69 8.43
N GLU A 27 -22.03 13.72 8.96
CA GLU A 27 -22.40 13.04 10.22
C GLU A 27 -22.24 11.51 10.10
N ASP A 28 -22.76 10.90 9.06
CA ASP A 28 -22.68 9.44 8.83
C ASP A 28 -22.07 9.18 7.46
N PHE A 29 -20.82 9.61 7.27
CA PHE A 29 -20.12 9.50 5.99
C PHE A 29 -20.08 8.07 5.49
N ASN A 30 -20.54 7.85 4.25
CA ASN A 30 -20.41 6.58 3.55
C ASN A 30 -19.93 6.82 2.12
N PHE A 31 -18.72 6.34 1.83
CA PHE A 31 -18.08 6.57 0.53
C PHE A 31 -18.93 6.14 -0.67
N ALA A 32 -19.63 5.01 -0.56
CA ALA A 32 -20.47 4.52 -1.67
C ALA A 32 -21.65 5.43 -1.95
N TYR A 33 -22.28 6.00 -0.92
CA TYR A 33 -23.41 6.90 -1.09
C TYR A 33 -22.98 8.35 -1.36
N ASP A 34 -22.04 8.87 -0.55
CA ASP A 34 -21.70 10.29 -0.56
C ASP A 34 -20.76 10.68 -1.69
N VAL A 35 -20.06 9.70 -2.28
CA VAL A 35 -19.12 9.93 -3.39
C VAL A 35 -19.61 9.25 -4.67
N MET A 36 -19.78 7.92 -4.65
CA MET A 36 -20.06 7.16 -5.87
C MET A 36 -21.46 7.40 -6.40
N ASP A 37 -22.49 7.33 -5.54
CA ASP A 37 -23.87 7.59 -5.95
C ASP A 37 -24.08 9.07 -6.34
N GLU A 38 -23.33 9.99 -5.75
CA GLU A 38 -23.36 11.40 -6.14
C GLU A 38 -22.69 11.63 -7.50
N TRP A 39 -21.55 11.00 -7.79
CA TRP A 39 -20.97 11.03 -9.14
C TRP A 39 -21.93 10.46 -10.20
N ALA A 40 -22.64 9.38 -9.87
CA ALA A 40 -23.65 8.81 -10.77
C ALA A 40 -24.80 9.79 -11.10
N LYS A 41 -25.07 10.79 -10.23
CA LYS A 41 -26.02 11.88 -10.50
C LYS A 41 -25.38 13.01 -11.30
N ILE A 42 -24.14 13.40 -10.98
CA ILE A 42 -23.45 14.56 -11.56
C ILE A 42 -22.92 14.24 -12.96
N LYS A 43 -22.27 13.08 -13.13
CA LYS A 43 -21.62 12.62 -14.36
C LYS A 43 -21.87 11.13 -14.62
N PRO A 44 -23.14 10.74 -14.88
CA PRO A 44 -23.52 9.33 -15.01
C PRO A 44 -22.72 8.55 -16.05
N ASP A 45 -22.41 9.18 -17.18
CA ASP A 45 -21.78 8.53 -18.34
C ASP A 45 -20.25 8.61 -18.32
N HIS A 46 -19.64 9.27 -17.30
CA HIS A 46 -18.17 9.33 -17.17
C HIS A 46 -17.63 7.98 -16.72
N VAL A 47 -16.55 7.51 -17.39
CA VAL A 47 -15.92 6.23 -17.07
C VAL A 47 -15.22 6.32 -15.72
N ALA A 48 -15.67 5.54 -14.75
CA ALA A 48 -15.08 5.49 -13.41
C ALA A 48 -14.07 4.35 -13.24
N LEU A 49 -14.30 3.21 -13.93
CA LEU A 49 -13.43 2.04 -13.88
C LEU A 49 -13.25 1.47 -15.28
N LEU A 50 -12.01 1.34 -15.71
CA LEU A 50 -11.61 0.67 -16.95
C LEU A 50 -10.77 -0.56 -16.58
N TRP A 51 -11.35 -1.73 -16.75
CA TRP A 51 -10.69 -3.00 -16.46
C TRP A 51 -10.29 -3.69 -17.78
N ALA A 52 -9.06 -4.16 -17.83
CA ALA A 52 -8.55 -4.93 -18.96
C ALA A 52 -7.79 -6.16 -18.47
N SER A 53 -7.93 -7.30 -19.15
CA SER A 53 -7.19 -8.52 -18.86
C SER A 53 -6.08 -8.78 -19.89
N GLU A 54 -5.07 -9.57 -19.49
CA GLU A 54 -4.04 -10.02 -20.43
C GLU A 54 -4.57 -10.97 -21.49
N ARG A 55 -5.81 -11.48 -21.33
CA ARG A 55 -6.52 -12.31 -22.31
C ARG A 55 -7.22 -11.48 -23.38
N GLY A 56 -7.16 -10.14 -23.27
CA GLY A 56 -7.76 -9.21 -24.22
C GLY A 56 -9.20 -8.81 -23.91
N GLU A 57 -9.73 -9.19 -22.76
CA GLU A 57 -11.03 -8.72 -22.29
C GLU A 57 -10.93 -7.27 -21.84
N GLU A 58 -11.97 -6.48 -22.07
CA GLU A 58 -12.08 -5.09 -21.66
C GLU A 58 -13.49 -4.79 -21.18
N ILE A 59 -13.61 -4.15 -20.01
CA ILE A 59 -14.89 -3.71 -19.46
C ILE A 59 -14.74 -2.27 -18.96
N ARG A 60 -15.69 -1.44 -19.35
CA ARG A 60 -15.80 -0.04 -18.90
C ARG A 60 -17.04 0.10 -18.04
N PHE A 61 -16.85 0.63 -16.83
CA PHE A 61 -17.96 1.00 -15.96
C PHE A 61 -17.99 2.51 -15.83
N THR A 62 -19.13 3.09 -16.18
CA THR A 62 -19.43 4.49 -15.85
C THR A 62 -19.77 4.62 -14.36
N TYR A 63 -19.87 5.85 -13.85
CA TYR A 63 -20.35 6.04 -12.46
C TYR A 63 -21.77 5.52 -12.27
N LYS A 64 -22.63 5.65 -13.28
CA LYS A 64 -23.97 5.05 -13.28
C LYS A 64 -23.89 3.53 -13.17
N ASP A 65 -23.05 2.89 -14.00
CA ASP A 65 -22.88 1.44 -13.96
C ASP A 65 -22.38 0.97 -12.59
N LEU A 66 -21.38 1.66 -12.02
CA LEU A 66 -20.85 1.28 -10.69
C LEU A 66 -21.90 1.43 -9.59
N LYS A 67 -22.74 2.49 -9.66
CA LYS A 67 -23.87 2.62 -8.73
C LYS A 67 -24.84 1.46 -8.87
N GLU A 68 -25.30 1.17 -10.08
CA GLU A 68 -26.29 0.10 -10.33
C GLU A 68 -25.72 -1.28 -9.98
N GLN A 69 -24.46 -1.56 -10.35
CA GLN A 69 -23.82 -2.83 -10.05
C GLN A 69 -23.48 -2.99 -8.56
N SER A 70 -23.11 -1.91 -7.85
CA SER A 70 -22.88 -1.97 -6.41
C SER A 70 -24.18 -2.10 -5.61
N ASP A 71 -25.30 -1.51 -6.08
CA ASP A 71 -26.63 -1.76 -5.51
C ASP A 71 -27.01 -3.24 -5.66
N LYS A 72 -26.77 -3.81 -6.83
CA LYS A 72 -27.01 -5.22 -7.10
C LYS A 72 -26.15 -6.15 -6.24
N ALA A 73 -24.85 -5.81 -6.07
CA ALA A 73 -23.96 -6.53 -5.17
C ALA A 73 -24.44 -6.46 -3.71
N ALA A 74 -24.88 -5.27 -3.25
CA ALA A 74 -25.43 -5.08 -1.92
C ALA A 74 -26.71 -5.91 -1.70
N ALA A 75 -27.63 -5.90 -2.66
CA ALA A 75 -28.85 -6.72 -2.63
C ALA A 75 -28.53 -8.21 -2.52
N TYR A 76 -27.55 -8.68 -3.29
CA TYR A 76 -27.09 -10.04 -3.26
C TYR A 76 -26.49 -10.43 -1.91
N PHE A 77 -25.58 -9.63 -1.39
CA PHE A 77 -24.98 -9.89 -0.06
C PHE A 77 -26.03 -9.84 1.05
N GLN A 78 -26.98 -8.92 0.97
CA GLN A 78 -28.10 -8.83 1.91
C GLN A 78 -28.99 -10.09 1.87
N SER A 79 -29.24 -10.65 0.69
CA SER A 79 -30.01 -11.89 0.52
C SER A 79 -29.33 -13.12 1.16
N LEU A 80 -27.99 -13.07 1.27
CA LEU A 80 -27.17 -14.08 1.96
C LEU A 80 -27.01 -13.78 3.47
N GLY A 81 -27.73 -12.78 3.99
CA GLY A 81 -27.71 -12.40 5.39
C GLY A 81 -26.47 -11.60 5.82
N ILE A 82 -25.73 -11.02 4.88
CA ILE A 82 -24.62 -10.11 5.16
C ILE A 82 -25.17 -8.70 5.41
N GLY A 83 -24.77 -8.07 6.50
CA GLY A 83 -25.24 -6.74 6.89
C GLY A 83 -24.19 -5.99 7.72
N HIS A 84 -24.68 -4.99 8.48
CA HIS A 84 -23.86 -4.11 9.30
C HIS A 84 -22.92 -4.90 10.24
N ASP A 85 -21.66 -4.46 10.30
CA ASP A 85 -20.55 -5.03 11.10
C ASP A 85 -20.18 -6.49 10.76
N ASP A 86 -20.78 -7.13 9.74
CA ASP A 86 -20.35 -8.45 9.30
C ASP A 86 -19.01 -8.37 8.56
N LYS A 87 -18.08 -9.25 8.94
CA LYS A 87 -16.72 -9.30 8.37
C LYS A 87 -16.71 -10.21 7.14
N VAL A 88 -16.31 -9.65 6.01
CA VAL A 88 -16.28 -10.36 4.72
C VAL A 88 -14.86 -10.31 4.13
N MET A 89 -14.23 -11.47 3.96
CA MET A 89 -12.90 -11.58 3.37
C MET A 89 -13.00 -11.61 1.85
N LEU A 90 -12.17 -10.79 1.17
CA LEU A 90 -12.14 -10.64 -0.28
C LEU A 90 -10.80 -11.18 -0.83
N ILE A 91 -10.84 -12.32 -1.54
CA ILE A 91 -9.68 -12.94 -2.19
C ILE A 91 -9.93 -12.92 -3.71
N LEU A 92 -9.88 -11.74 -4.32
CA LEU A 92 -10.39 -11.49 -5.66
C LEU A 92 -9.32 -11.09 -6.68
N LYS A 93 -8.03 -11.22 -6.37
CA LYS A 93 -6.94 -10.78 -7.28
C LYS A 93 -7.23 -9.35 -7.80
N ARG A 94 -7.12 -9.15 -9.11
CA ARG A 94 -7.43 -7.88 -9.79
C ARG A 94 -8.72 -7.95 -10.61
N HIS A 95 -9.62 -8.89 -10.30
CA HIS A 95 -10.93 -8.98 -10.95
C HIS A 95 -11.81 -7.77 -10.59
N TYR A 96 -12.56 -7.24 -11.55
CA TYR A 96 -13.39 -6.04 -11.34
C TYR A 96 -14.45 -6.21 -10.25
N GLN A 97 -14.86 -7.43 -9.95
CA GLN A 97 -15.79 -7.74 -8.86
C GLN A 97 -15.27 -7.29 -7.48
N TRP A 98 -13.95 -7.11 -7.33
CA TRP A 98 -13.41 -6.57 -6.08
C TRP A 98 -13.96 -5.15 -5.78
N TRP A 99 -14.05 -4.29 -6.81
CA TRP A 99 -14.61 -2.94 -6.66
C TRP A 99 -16.11 -2.97 -6.37
N LEU A 100 -16.85 -3.86 -7.03
CA LEU A 100 -18.27 -4.05 -6.77
C LEU A 100 -18.52 -4.60 -5.36
N ALA A 101 -17.69 -5.54 -4.89
CA ALA A 101 -17.75 -6.06 -3.53
C ALA A 101 -17.49 -4.97 -2.49
N MET A 102 -16.40 -4.18 -2.66
CA MET A 102 -16.07 -3.09 -1.75
C MET A 102 -17.24 -2.11 -1.62
N LEU A 103 -17.77 -1.62 -2.73
CA LEU A 103 -18.89 -0.67 -2.72
C LEU A 103 -20.17 -1.30 -2.17
N GLY A 104 -20.49 -2.55 -2.53
CA GLY A 104 -21.67 -3.26 -2.03
C GLY A 104 -21.61 -3.46 -0.51
N LEU A 105 -20.43 -3.84 0.03
CA LEU A 105 -20.23 -3.98 1.48
C LEU A 105 -20.31 -2.62 2.20
N HIS A 106 -19.78 -1.56 1.60
CA HIS A 106 -19.92 -0.20 2.16
C HIS A 106 -21.39 0.22 2.25
N LYS A 107 -22.21 -0.09 1.23
CA LYS A 107 -23.66 0.18 1.24
C LYS A 107 -24.42 -0.56 2.34
N LEU A 108 -23.88 -1.66 2.84
CA LEU A 108 -24.45 -2.45 3.93
C LEU A 108 -23.86 -2.09 5.31
N GLY A 109 -22.84 -1.26 5.39
CA GLY A 109 -22.07 -1.05 6.61
C GLY A 109 -21.33 -2.32 7.08
N ALA A 110 -21.07 -3.25 6.16
CA ALA A 110 -20.29 -4.45 6.41
C ALA A 110 -18.78 -4.15 6.32
N VAL A 111 -17.98 -4.92 7.04
CA VAL A 111 -16.52 -4.72 7.13
C VAL A 111 -15.82 -5.53 6.04
N ALA A 112 -15.18 -4.86 5.12
CA ALA A 112 -14.35 -5.51 4.11
C ALA A 112 -12.98 -5.92 4.67
N ILE A 113 -12.52 -7.13 4.35
CA ILE A 113 -11.17 -7.63 4.67
C ILE A 113 -10.49 -8.05 3.38
N PRO A 114 -9.86 -7.11 2.65
CA PRO A 114 -9.10 -7.47 1.45
C PRO A 114 -7.93 -8.39 1.80
N ALA A 115 -7.77 -9.44 1.00
CA ALA A 115 -6.75 -10.45 1.22
C ALA A 115 -6.13 -10.92 -0.09
N THR A 116 -4.85 -11.27 -0.05
CA THR A 116 -4.13 -11.76 -1.23
C THR A 116 -4.54 -13.19 -1.58
N HIS A 117 -4.51 -13.50 -2.87
CA HIS A 117 -4.76 -14.84 -3.39
C HIS A 117 -3.66 -15.88 -3.05
N MET A 118 -2.56 -15.43 -2.45
CA MET A 118 -1.44 -16.29 -2.08
C MET A 118 -1.52 -16.82 -0.63
N LEU A 119 -2.65 -16.62 0.05
CA LEU A 119 -2.85 -17.15 1.38
C LEU A 119 -2.85 -18.68 1.38
N THR A 120 -2.16 -19.24 2.39
CA THR A 120 -2.22 -20.67 2.69
C THR A 120 -3.42 -20.99 3.57
N LYS A 121 -3.76 -22.30 3.70
CA LYS A 121 -4.73 -22.78 4.67
C LYS A 121 -4.53 -22.16 6.07
N HIS A 122 -3.30 -22.22 6.58
CA HIS A 122 -2.96 -21.67 7.90
C HIS A 122 -3.29 -20.17 8.01
N ASP A 123 -2.95 -19.39 7.01
CA ASP A 123 -3.25 -17.95 6.95
C ASP A 123 -4.75 -17.68 6.96
N ILE A 124 -5.52 -18.47 6.23
CA ILE A 124 -6.98 -18.33 6.12
C ILE A 124 -7.65 -18.70 7.45
N VAL A 125 -7.27 -19.83 8.07
CA VAL A 125 -7.76 -20.24 9.39
C VAL A 125 -7.52 -19.15 10.43
N TYR A 126 -6.28 -18.64 10.49
CA TYR A 126 -5.92 -17.58 11.42
C TYR A 126 -6.82 -16.34 11.22
N ARG A 127 -6.93 -15.84 10.01
CA ARG A 127 -7.73 -14.63 9.70
C ARG A 127 -9.20 -14.81 9.99
N ASN A 128 -9.76 -15.96 9.60
CA ASN A 128 -11.16 -16.28 9.84
C ASN A 128 -11.51 -16.25 11.33
N ASN A 129 -10.68 -16.87 12.15
CA ASN A 129 -10.91 -16.95 13.60
C ASN A 129 -10.61 -15.63 14.31
N ALA A 130 -9.52 -14.97 13.96
CA ALA A 130 -9.11 -13.70 14.57
C ALA A 130 -10.13 -12.59 14.33
N ALA A 131 -10.65 -12.46 13.09
CA ALA A 131 -11.63 -11.45 12.72
C ALA A 131 -13.09 -11.91 12.87
N SER A 132 -13.35 -13.20 13.17
CA SER A 132 -14.69 -13.79 13.11
C SER A 132 -15.36 -13.58 11.75
N VAL A 133 -14.64 -13.92 10.66
CA VAL A 133 -15.10 -13.78 9.29
C VAL A 133 -16.40 -14.56 9.10
N LYS A 134 -17.43 -13.88 8.56
CA LYS A 134 -18.75 -14.48 8.29
C LYS A 134 -18.86 -15.04 6.88
N ALA A 135 -18.26 -14.36 5.92
CA ALA A 135 -18.27 -14.77 4.50
C ALA A 135 -16.91 -14.59 3.83
N ILE A 136 -16.62 -15.42 2.84
CA ILE A 136 -15.46 -15.30 1.97
C ILE A 136 -15.96 -15.16 0.54
N ILE A 137 -15.48 -14.12 -0.17
CA ILE A 137 -15.70 -13.93 -1.60
C ILE A 137 -14.36 -14.15 -2.30
N CYS A 138 -14.27 -15.10 -3.22
CA CYS A 138 -13.01 -15.45 -3.87
C CYS A 138 -13.12 -15.55 -5.39
N CYS A 139 -11.96 -15.46 -6.05
CA CYS A 139 -11.82 -15.89 -7.43
C CYS A 139 -11.91 -17.43 -7.49
N GLY A 140 -12.36 -17.95 -8.64
CA GLY A 140 -12.49 -19.40 -8.88
C GLY A 140 -11.15 -20.09 -9.23
N ASP A 141 -10.02 -19.54 -8.75
CA ASP A 141 -8.69 -20.10 -8.95
C ASP A 141 -8.53 -21.38 -8.10
N ASP A 142 -8.07 -22.47 -8.70
CA ASP A 142 -7.99 -23.77 -8.06
C ASP A 142 -7.20 -23.74 -6.75
N TYR A 143 -6.05 -23.05 -6.73
CA TYR A 143 -5.24 -22.91 -5.54
C TYR A 143 -6.01 -22.21 -4.39
N VAL A 144 -6.65 -21.07 -4.72
CA VAL A 144 -7.40 -20.28 -3.72
C VAL A 144 -8.55 -21.10 -3.16
N VAL A 145 -9.30 -21.78 -4.03
CA VAL A 145 -10.45 -22.62 -3.66
C VAL A 145 -10.01 -23.78 -2.77
N GLU A 146 -8.91 -24.46 -3.11
CA GLU A 146 -8.35 -25.57 -2.32
C GLU A 146 -7.97 -25.09 -0.91
N GLN A 147 -7.19 -23.98 -0.81
CA GLN A 147 -6.79 -23.43 0.49
C GLN A 147 -8.00 -23.02 1.34
N ILE A 148 -9.06 -22.47 0.74
CA ILE A 148 -10.30 -22.13 1.44
C ILE A 148 -10.99 -23.42 1.94
N LYS A 149 -11.21 -24.41 1.06
CA LYS A 149 -11.88 -25.68 1.44
C LYS A 149 -11.17 -26.38 2.59
N GLU A 150 -9.84 -26.45 2.54
CA GLU A 150 -9.05 -27.05 3.61
C GLU A 150 -9.11 -26.26 4.93
N ALA A 151 -9.35 -24.95 4.88
CA ALA A 151 -9.47 -24.10 6.06
C ALA A 151 -10.84 -24.19 6.75
N MET A 152 -11.92 -24.59 6.04
CA MET A 152 -13.29 -24.55 6.56
C MET A 152 -13.52 -25.37 7.83
N PRO A 153 -12.99 -26.61 7.99
CA PRO A 153 -13.17 -27.39 9.22
C PRO A 153 -12.68 -26.67 10.49
N GLU A 154 -11.72 -25.75 10.34
CA GLU A 154 -11.12 -24.98 11.44
C GLU A 154 -11.61 -23.52 11.50
N SER A 155 -12.62 -23.16 10.69
CA SER A 155 -13.15 -21.79 10.53
C SER A 155 -14.64 -21.70 10.85
N PRO A 156 -15.09 -21.96 12.11
CA PRO A 156 -16.50 -22.11 12.46
C PRO A 156 -17.34 -20.84 12.29
N SER A 157 -16.72 -19.66 12.21
CA SER A 157 -17.43 -18.39 12.00
C SER A 157 -17.90 -18.21 10.55
N VAL A 158 -17.22 -18.81 9.57
CA VAL A 158 -17.56 -18.69 8.15
C VAL A 158 -18.84 -19.47 7.85
N LYS A 159 -19.85 -18.77 7.32
CA LYS A 159 -21.16 -19.34 6.98
C LYS A 159 -21.44 -19.35 5.50
N THR A 160 -20.77 -18.48 4.74
CA THR A 160 -21.06 -18.24 3.32
C THR A 160 -19.76 -18.19 2.52
N LEU A 161 -19.69 -19.00 1.49
CA LEU A 161 -18.60 -19.00 0.51
C LEU A 161 -19.18 -18.57 -0.85
N ILE A 162 -18.54 -17.57 -1.49
CA ILE A 162 -18.99 -17.00 -2.76
C ILE A 162 -17.82 -17.05 -3.74
N SER A 163 -18.08 -17.51 -4.95
CA SER A 163 -17.08 -17.54 -6.04
C SER A 163 -17.55 -16.75 -7.27
N ILE A 164 -16.58 -16.21 -8.03
CA ILE A 164 -16.81 -15.45 -9.27
C ILE A 164 -16.29 -16.21 -10.51
N GLY A 165 -15.81 -17.42 -10.37
CA GLY A 165 -15.22 -18.17 -11.48
C GLY A 165 -16.23 -18.69 -12.51
N PRO A 166 -15.78 -19.16 -13.68
CA PRO A 166 -16.64 -19.82 -14.65
C PRO A 166 -17.13 -21.20 -14.12
N ASP A 167 -16.29 -21.85 -13.33
CA ASP A 167 -16.58 -23.12 -12.69
C ASP A 167 -16.76 -22.90 -11.19
N ILE A 168 -17.99 -23.03 -10.69
CA ILE A 168 -18.30 -22.78 -9.28
C ILE A 168 -18.04 -24.06 -8.47
N PRO A 169 -17.16 -24.01 -7.47
CA PRO A 169 -16.86 -25.17 -6.64
C PRO A 169 -18.09 -25.60 -5.79
N GLU A 170 -18.20 -26.90 -5.53
CA GLU A 170 -19.25 -27.41 -4.64
C GLU A 170 -19.17 -26.72 -3.25
N GLY A 171 -20.32 -26.27 -2.78
CA GLY A 171 -20.46 -25.55 -1.50
C GLY A 171 -20.26 -24.04 -1.60
N PHE A 172 -20.04 -23.50 -2.79
CA PHE A 172 -19.94 -22.07 -3.05
C PHE A 172 -21.17 -21.53 -3.77
N HIS A 173 -21.56 -20.34 -3.45
CA HIS A 173 -22.54 -19.55 -4.19
C HIS A 173 -21.93 -19.01 -5.47
N ASP A 174 -22.72 -18.98 -6.55
CA ASP A 174 -22.36 -18.39 -7.84
C ASP A 174 -22.79 -16.93 -7.89
N TRP A 175 -21.84 -16.00 -7.57
CA TRP A 175 -22.18 -14.58 -7.58
C TRP A 175 -22.73 -14.12 -8.93
N MET A 176 -22.06 -14.47 -10.03
CA MET A 176 -22.40 -13.94 -11.35
C MET A 176 -23.76 -14.40 -11.89
N LYS A 177 -24.27 -15.50 -11.35
CA LYS A 177 -25.62 -16.02 -11.63
C LYS A 177 -26.64 -15.51 -10.62
N GLU A 178 -26.42 -15.78 -9.35
CA GLU A 178 -27.40 -15.59 -8.27
C GLU A 178 -27.78 -14.11 -8.06
N TRP A 179 -26.84 -13.18 -8.23
CA TRP A 179 -27.13 -11.75 -8.05
C TRP A 179 -28.16 -11.19 -9.06
N ASN A 180 -28.41 -11.94 -10.17
CA ASN A 180 -29.44 -11.56 -11.16
C ASN A 180 -30.86 -11.95 -10.69
N GLU A 181 -30.95 -12.84 -9.72
CA GLU A 181 -32.20 -13.39 -9.20
C GLU A 181 -32.67 -12.65 -7.93
N CYS A 182 -31.84 -11.72 -7.41
CA CYS A 182 -32.13 -10.99 -6.19
C CYS A 182 -33.18 -9.89 -6.41
N ALA A 183 -33.97 -9.63 -5.37
CA ALA A 183 -34.84 -8.45 -5.32
C ALA A 183 -33.99 -7.16 -5.42
N PRO A 184 -34.56 -6.05 -5.92
CA PRO A 184 -33.89 -4.76 -5.94
C PRO A 184 -33.35 -4.37 -4.56
N PHE A 185 -32.19 -3.72 -4.53
CA PHE A 185 -31.58 -3.25 -3.30
C PHE A 185 -32.48 -2.26 -2.55
N VAL A 186 -32.63 -2.51 -1.26
CA VAL A 186 -33.29 -1.58 -0.34
C VAL A 186 -32.25 -1.11 0.65
N ARG A 187 -31.93 0.20 0.59
CA ARG A 187 -30.97 0.80 1.53
C ARG A 187 -31.47 0.62 2.97
N PRO A 188 -30.65 0.08 3.88
CA PRO A 188 -30.98 0.02 5.29
C PRO A 188 -31.27 1.40 5.88
N GLU A 189 -32.14 1.48 6.87
CA GLU A 189 -32.46 2.74 7.56
C GLU A 189 -31.22 3.34 8.25
N HIS A 190 -30.45 2.47 8.93
CA HIS A 190 -29.14 2.80 9.47
C HIS A 190 -28.08 1.94 8.78
N VAL A 191 -27.07 2.59 8.18
CA VAL A 191 -25.97 1.91 7.48
C VAL A 191 -24.73 1.86 8.36
N ASN A 192 -24.26 3.02 8.81
CA ASN A 192 -23.05 3.18 9.62
C ASN A 192 -23.02 4.54 10.32
N SER A 193 -22.20 4.63 11.36
CA SER A 193 -21.66 5.88 11.90
C SER A 193 -20.25 6.12 11.36
N ASN A 194 -19.69 7.31 11.55
CA ASN A 194 -18.30 7.60 11.18
C ASN A 194 -17.29 6.72 11.91
N GLU A 195 -17.63 6.26 13.11
CA GLU A 195 -16.77 5.45 13.96
C GLU A 195 -16.88 3.94 13.69
N ASP A 196 -17.86 3.49 12.93
CA ASP A 196 -17.98 2.09 12.58
C ASP A 196 -16.79 1.62 11.74
N THR A 197 -16.45 0.35 11.87
CA THR A 197 -15.34 -0.21 11.11
C THR A 197 -15.73 -0.41 9.66
N LEU A 198 -15.04 0.28 8.75
CA LEU A 198 -15.23 0.18 7.31
C LEU A 198 -14.49 -1.01 6.72
N LEU A 199 -13.22 -1.16 7.10
CA LEU A 199 -12.37 -2.22 6.58
C LEU A 199 -11.26 -2.59 7.56
N MET A 200 -10.69 -3.78 7.38
CA MET A 200 -9.53 -4.26 8.13
C MET A 200 -8.46 -4.80 7.20
N TYR A 201 -7.21 -4.57 7.57
CA TYR A 201 -6.06 -5.18 6.91
C TYR A 201 -5.24 -6.01 7.88
N PHE A 202 -4.81 -7.17 7.41
CA PHE A 202 -3.79 -7.95 8.11
C PHE A 202 -2.41 -7.53 7.65
N THR A 203 -1.57 -7.09 8.59
CA THR A 203 -0.19 -6.69 8.31
C THR A 203 0.78 -7.64 8.98
N SER A 204 1.95 -7.83 8.36
CA SER A 204 3.02 -8.62 8.97
C SER A 204 3.49 -7.94 10.26
N GLY A 205 3.27 -8.60 11.40
CA GLY A 205 3.86 -8.20 12.68
C GLY A 205 5.35 -8.54 12.75
N THR A 206 6.08 -7.83 13.59
CA THR A 206 7.50 -8.14 13.89
C THR A 206 7.66 -9.36 14.80
N THR A 207 6.56 -9.83 15.43
CA THR A 207 6.58 -10.79 16.54
C THR A 207 5.78 -12.08 16.31
N GLY A 208 5.35 -12.39 15.08
CA GLY A 208 4.60 -13.63 14.80
C GLY A 208 3.39 -13.41 13.90
N GLU A 209 2.17 -13.66 14.40
CA GLU A 209 0.94 -13.58 13.62
C GLU A 209 0.63 -12.15 13.14
N PRO A 210 -0.05 -12.00 11.97
CA PRO A 210 -0.39 -10.70 11.43
C PRO A 210 -1.32 -9.90 12.35
N LYS A 211 -1.05 -8.59 12.48
CA LYS A 211 -1.92 -7.66 13.20
C LYS A 211 -3.12 -7.27 12.34
N MET A 212 -4.27 -7.04 12.96
CA MET A 212 -5.48 -6.58 12.29
C MET A 212 -5.67 -5.07 12.46
N VAL A 213 -5.32 -4.31 11.46
CA VAL A 213 -5.49 -2.84 11.43
C VAL A 213 -6.93 -2.52 11.08
N ALA A 214 -7.68 -1.94 12.02
CA ALA A 214 -9.08 -1.56 11.81
C ALA A 214 -9.21 -0.07 11.46
N HIS A 215 -9.91 0.21 10.36
CA HIS A 215 -10.20 1.56 9.88
C HIS A 215 -11.69 1.86 9.97
N ASP A 216 -12.00 3.10 10.39
CA ASP A 216 -13.36 3.63 10.36
C ASP A 216 -13.73 4.21 8.98
N HIS A 217 -14.97 4.70 8.87
CA HIS A 217 -15.46 5.28 7.61
C HIS A 217 -14.70 6.55 7.20
N LEU A 218 -14.13 7.31 8.14
CA LEU A 218 -13.33 8.49 7.83
C LEU A 218 -11.97 8.17 7.19
N TYR A 219 -11.52 6.92 7.24
CA TYR A 219 -10.34 6.48 6.50
C TYR A 219 -10.50 6.71 4.99
N ALA A 220 -11.67 6.38 4.44
CA ALA A 220 -11.95 6.64 3.03
C ALA A 220 -11.89 8.15 2.72
N LEU A 221 -12.45 8.99 3.60
CA LEU A 221 -12.37 10.45 3.45
C LEU A 221 -10.92 10.96 3.51
N GLY A 222 -10.09 10.40 4.37
CA GLY A 222 -8.65 10.73 4.47
C GLY A 222 -7.86 10.49 3.19
N HIS A 223 -8.32 9.60 2.31
CA HIS A 223 -7.70 9.37 1.00
C HIS A 223 -7.98 10.47 -0.03
N LEU A 224 -8.83 11.44 0.28
CA LEU A 224 -9.03 12.60 -0.58
C LEU A 224 -7.68 13.30 -0.84
N THR A 225 -6.88 13.54 0.20
CA THR A 225 -5.56 14.16 0.03
C THR A 225 -4.59 13.28 -0.76
N THR A 226 -4.68 11.95 -0.61
CA THR A 226 -3.87 11.01 -1.37
C THR A 226 -4.17 11.08 -2.88
N GLY A 227 -5.44 11.03 -3.27
CA GLY A 227 -5.83 11.00 -4.69
C GLY A 227 -5.75 12.37 -5.35
N VAL A 228 -6.44 13.36 -4.78
CA VAL A 228 -6.58 14.68 -5.41
C VAL A 228 -5.25 15.44 -5.42
N TYR A 229 -4.50 15.41 -4.32
CA TYR A 229 -3.31 16.26 -4.21
C TYR A 229 -2.00 15.51 -4.41
N TRP A 230 -1.81 14.35 -3.80
CA TRP A 230 -0.54 13.64 -4.00
C TRP A 230 -0.44 12.93 -5.35
N HIS A 231 -1.48 12.19 -5.76
CA HIS A 231 -1.54 11.65 -7.13
C HIS A 231 -1.86 12.72 -8.18
N ASN A 232 -2.20 13.94 -7.75
CA ASN A 232 -2.55 15.09 -8.58
C ASN A 232 -3.63 14.77 -9.61
N LEU A 233 -4.69 14.07 -9.17
CA LEU A 233 -5.75 13.60 -10.05
C LEU A 233 -6.87 14.61 -10.23
N HIS A 234 -7.47 14.58 -11.40
CA HIS A 234 -8.65 15.32 -11.80
C HIS A 234 -9.57 14.44 -12.68
N GLU A 235 -10.72 14.94 -13.07
CA GLU A 235 -11.74 14.17 -13.78
C GLU A 235 -11.26 13.57 -15.10
N ASP A 236 -10.33 14.22 -15.81
CA ASP A 236 -9.78 13.71 -17.07
C ASP A 236 -8.62 12.72 -16.88
N SER A 237 -8.21 12.46 -15.64
CA SER A 237 -7.10 11.55 -15.36
C SER A 237 -7.51 10.10 -15.56
N ILE A 238 -6.62 9.31 -16.20
CA ILE A 238 -6.67 7.86 -16.21
C ILE A 238 -5.51 7.35 -15.37
N HIS A 239 -5.83 6.78 -14.20
CA HIS A 239 -4.84 6.41 -13.19
C HIS A 239 -4.62 4.92 -13.10
N LEU A 240 -3.36 4.49 -13.24
CA LEU A 240 -2.90 3.12 -13.02
C LEU A 240 -2.04 3.01 -11.77
N THR A 241 -2.46 2.23 -10.80
CA THR A 241 -1.60 1.81 -9.67
C THR A 241 -1.25 0.34 -9.77
N VAL A 242 0.04 0.01 -9.72
CA VAL A 242 0.52 -1.37 -9.63
C VAL A 242 0.51 -1.80 -8.16
N ALA A 243 -0.57 -2.46 -7.78
CA ALA A 243 -0.74 -3.07 -6.45
C ALA A 243 -1.74 -4.23 -6.52
N ASP A 244 -1.52 -5.26 -5.72
CA ASP A 244 -2.50 -6.33 -5.50
C ASP A 244 -3.62 -5.83 -4.59
N THR A 245 -4.86 -6.26 -4.85
CA THR A 245 -6.05 -5.81 -4.12
C THR A 245 -6.11 -6.28 -2.67
N GLY A 246 -5.32 -7.28 -2.31
CA GLY A 246 -5.20 -7.76 -0.93
C GLY A 246 -4.34 -6.87 -0.01
N TRP A 247 -3.77 -5.78 -0.51
CA TRP A 247 -2.89 -4.88 0.24
C TRP A 247 -3.45 -3.47 0.39
N GLY A 248 -3.12 -2.80 1.50
CA GLY A 248 -3.52 -1.42 1.75
C GLY A 248 -3.22 -0.45 0.61
N LYS A 249 -2.11 -0.65 -0.12
CA LYS A 249 -1.77 0.18 -1.29
C LYS A 249 -2.84 0.17 -2.39
N ALA A 250 -3.69 -0.85 -2.47
CA ALA A 250 -4.78 -0.87 -3.45
C ALA A 250 -5.81 0.24 -3.18
N VAL A 251 -6.21 0.46 -1.94
CA VAL A 251 -7.16 1.54 -1.61
C VAL A 251 -6.53 2.92 -1.72
N TRP A 252 -5.20 3.02 -1.56
CA TRP A 252 -4.47 4.26 -1.80
C TRP A 252 -4.49 4.68 -3.27
N GLY A 253 -4.38 3.72 -4.19
CA GLY A 253 -4.09 3.99 -5.59
C GLY A 253 -5.18 3.56 -6.58
N LYS A 254 -6.27 2.92 -6.16
CA LYS A 254 -7.27 2.46 -7.11
C LYS A 254 -8.70 2.37 -6.54
N LEU A 255 -9.02 3.16 -5.53
CA LEU A 255 -10.37 3.16 -4.94
C LEU A 255 -10.79 4.57 -4.51
N TYR A 256 -10.46 4.99 -3.29
CA TYR A 256 -11.07 6.15 -2.66
C TYR A 256 -10.62 7.48 -3.28
N GLY A 257 -9.34 7.80 -3.19
CA GLY A 257 -8.81 9.08 -3.63
C GLY A 257 -9.03 9.38 -5.11
N GLN A 258 -8.95 8.35 -5.95
CA GLN A 258 -9.17 8.42 -7.39
C GLN A 258 -10.61 8.85 -7.70
N TRP A 259 -11.57 8.28 -7.00
CA TRP A 259 -12.99 8.60 -7.22
C TRP A 259 -13.44 9.90 -6.52
N PHE A 260 -12.75 10.35 -5.45
CA PHE A 260 -12.92 11.73 -5.00
C PHE A 260 -12.57 12.72 -6.10
N ALA A 261 -11.50 12.49 -6.83
CA ALA A 261 -11.06 13.32 -7.97
C ALA A 261 -11.96 13.21 -9.20
N GLY A 262 -12.83 12.20 -9.28
CA GLY A 262 -13.60 11.89 -10.48
C GLY A 262 -12.81 11.20 -11.58
N ALA A 263 -11.61 10.72 -11.29
CA ALA A 263 -10.70 10.09 -12.25
C ALA A 263 -11.16 8.68 -12.64
N THR A 264 -10.77 8.25 -13.85
CA THR A 264 -10.89 6.85 -14.27
C THR A 264 -9.82 5.99 -13.59
N VAL A 265 -10.23 4.99 -12.83
CA VAL A 265 -9.32 3.95 -12.31
C VAL A 265 -9.08 2.93 -13.42
N PHE A 266 -7.83 2.80 -13.87
CA PHE A 266 -7.44 1.74 -14.79
C PHE A 266 -6.88 0.53 -14.03
N VAL A 267 -7.36 -0.65 -14.39
CA VAL A 267 -6.95 -1.94 -13.80
C VAL A 267 -6.49 -2.87 -14.89
N PHE A 268 -5.27 -3.37 -14.77
CA PHE A 268 -4.78 -4.43 -15.62
C PHE A 268 -4.69 -5.75 -14.86
N ASP A 269 -5.52 -6.71 -15.26
CA ASP A 269 -5.53 -8.06 -14.70
C ASP A 269 -4.57 -8.95 -15.47
N HIS A 270 -3.54 -9.42 -14.78
CA HIS A 270 -2.46 -10.23 -15.34
C HIS A 270 -2.00 -11.29 -14.34
N GLU A 271 -1.57 -12.43 -14.81
CA GLU A 271 -1.06 -13.50 -13.94
C GLU A 271 0.37 -13.17 -13.47
N LYS A 272 1.25 -12.83 -14.39
CA LYS A 272 2.65 -12.51 -14.08
C LYS A 272 2.99 -11.10 -14.51
N PHE A 273 3.56 -10.34 -13.55
CA PHE A 273 4.10 -9.01 -13.82
C PHE A 273 5.29 -9.07 -14.78
N THR A 274 5.29 -8.18 -15.78
CA THR A 274 6.48 -7.76 -16.53
C THR A 274 6.38 -6.26 -16.81
N ALA A 275 7.52 -5.58 -16.89
CA ALA A 275 7.55 -4.15 -17.19
C ALA A 275 6.99 -3.88 -18.61
N ASP A 276 7.32 -4.71 -19.58
CA ASP A 276 6.78 -4.66 -20.96
C ASP A 276 5.25 -4.63 -20.96
N LYS A 277 4.59 -5.55 -20.24
CA LYS A 277 3.12 -5.58 -20.19
C LYS A 277 2.55 -4.27 -19.67
N ILE A 278 3.11 -3.71 -18.58
CA ILE A 278 2.62 -2.46 -17.98
C ILE A 278 2.84 -1.29 -18.95
N MET A 279 4.02 -1.17 -19.54
CA MET A 279 4.33 -0.07 -20.47
C MET A 279 3.43 -0.08 -21.71
N ARG A 280 3.07 -1.27 -22.23
CA ARG A 280 2.07 -1.41 -23.31
C ARG A 280 0.67 -1.00 -22.88
N GLN A 281 0.28 -1.20 -21.61
CA GLN A 281 -1.03 -0.70 -21.14
C GLN A 281 -1.02 0.84 -21.03
N ILE A 282 0.10 1.43 -20.56
CA ILE A 282 0.26 2.89 -20.50
C ILE A 282 0.06 3.48 -21.91
N GLU A 283 0.73 2.94 -22.92
CA GLU A 283 0.60 3.34 -24.32
C GLU A 283 -0.83 3.14 -24.84
N LYS A 284 -1.36 1.91 -24.73
CA LYS A 284 -2.66 1.52 -25.32
C LYS A 284 -3.83 2.33 -24.79
N TYR A 285 -3.83 2.61 -23.49
CA TYR A 285 -4.96 3.28 -22.82
C TYR A 285 -4.68 4.75 -22.49
N HIS A 286 -3.55 5.28 -22.97
CA HIS A 286 -3.15 6.68 -22.74
C HIS A 286 -3.21 7.05 -21.25
N ILE A 287 -2.61 6.20 -20.41
CA ILE A 287 -2.57 6.42 -18.96
C ILE A 287 -1.87 7.75 -18.67
N THR A 288 -2.53 8.63 -17.94
CA THR A 288 -1.99 9.97 -17.62
C THR A 288 -1.28 10.00 -16.28
N SER A 289 -1.69 9.16 -15.33
CA SER A 289 -1.13 9.10 -13.99
C SER A 289 -0.76 7.68 -13.60
N PHE A 290 0.47 7.49 -13.10
CA PHE A 290 1.02 6.17 -12.78
C PHE A 290 1.59 6.11 -11.37
N CYS A 291 1.20 5.09 -10.60
CA CYS A 291 1.74 4.82 -9.27
C CYS A 291 2.26 3.39 -9.18
N ALA A 292 3.49 3.23 -8.74
CA ALA A 292 4.09 1.92 -8.53
C ALA A 292 5.10 1.95 -7.37
N PRO A 293 5.44 0.81 -6.74
CA PRO A 293 6.58 0.74 -5.85
C PRO A 293 7.89 0.96 -6.62
N PRO A 294 8.96 1.43 -5.95
CA PRO A 294 10.28 1.65 -6.55
C PRO A 294 10.82 0.46 -7.35
N THR A 295 10.54 -0.75 -6.90
CA THR A 295 10.93 -1.99 -7.59
C THR A 295 10.37 -2.04 -9.02
N ILE A 296 9.15 -1.59 -9.26
CA ILE A 296 8.53 -1.58 -10.60
C ILE A 296 9.25 -0.58 -11.52
N TYR A 297 9.53 0.64 -11.04
CA TYR A 297 10.30 1.62 -11.81
C TYR A 297 11.70 1.09 -12.16
N ARG A 298 12.33 0.34 -11.24
CA ARG A 298 13.62 -0.30 -11.48
C ARG A 298 13.56 -1.32 -12.62
N PHE A 299 12.49 -2.08 -12.74
CA PHE A 299 12.29 -2.97 -13.88
C PHE A 299 11.99 -2.19 -15.17
N MET A 300 11.16 -1.16 -15.09
CA MET A 300 10.83 -0.34 -16.27
C MET A 300 12.06 0.28 -16.91
N ILE A 301 12.98 0.87 -16.13
CA ILE A 301 14.20 1.50 -16.69
C ILE A 301 15.21 0.52 -17.32
N GLN A 302 14.98 -0.81 -17.21
CA GLN A 302 15.77 -1.81 -17.92
C GLN A 302 15.21 -2.09 -19.34
N GLU A 303 13.98 -1.66 -19.64
CA GLU A 303 13.35 -1.86 -20.94
C GLU A 303 13.88 -0.85 -21.97
N ASP A 304 13.73 -1.19 -23.24
CA ASP A 304 14.02 -0.29 -24.36
C ASP A 304 12.83 0.66 -24.60
N PHE A 305 12.91 1.87 -24.07
CA PHE A 305 11.84 2.88 -24.14
C PHE A 305 11.47 3.29 -25.56
N SER A 306 12.34 3.06 -26.55
CA SER A 306 12.03 3.36 -27.97
C SER A 306 10.90 2.52 -28.55
N LYS A 307 10.51 1.44 -27.83
CA LYS A 307 9.43 0.52 -28.22
C LYS A 307 8.05 0.93 -27.72
N TYR A 308 7.95 2.00 -26.94
CA TYR A 308 6.70 2.40 -26.28
C TYR A 308 6.46 3.89 -26.44
N ASP A 309 5.22 4.28 -26.67
CA ASP A 309 4.78 5.67 -26.56
C ASP A 309 4.21 5.92 -25.14
N LEU A 310 5.02 6.53 -24.29
CA LEU A 310 4.63 6.90 -22.93
C LEU A 310 4.32 8.40 -22.80
N SER A 311 4.11 9.11 -23.91
CA SER A 311 3.88 10.56 -23.94
C SER A 311 2.58 11.00 -23.25
N SER A 312 1.66 10.07 -22.99
CA SER A 312 0.46 10.32 -22.21
C SER A 312 0.70 10.50 -20.71
N LEU A 313 1.85 10.01 -20.18
CA LEU A 313 2.17 10.16 -18.77
C LEU A 313 2.44 11.61 -18.41
N GLU A 314 1.68 12.14 -17.47
CA GLU A 314 1.80 13.50 -16.94
C GLU A 314 2.35 13.51 -15.52
N TYR A 315 2.02 12.50 -14.72
CA TYR A 315 2.33 12.47 -13.29
C TYR A 315 2.62 11.05 -12.80
N CYS A 316 3.74 10.87 -12.10
CA CYS A 316 4.15 9.59 -11.55
C CYS A 316 4.39 9.68 -10.05
N THR A 317 3.91 8.68 -9.30
CA THR A 317 4.07 8.61 -7.84
C THR A 317 4.63 7.27 -7.40
N THR A 318 5.30 7.27 -6.26
CA THR A 318 5.83 6.06 -5.64
C THR A 318 5.68 6.08 -4.13
N ALA A 319 5.40 4.93 -3.54
CA ALA A 319 5.36 4.72 -2.10
C ALA A 319 5.53 3.24 -1.74
N GLY A 320 5.77 2.97 -0.46
CA GLY A 320 5.85 1.63 0.12
C GLY A 320 7.27 1.13 0.37
N GLU A 321 8.24 1.68 -0.34
CA GLU A 321 9.68 1.53 -0.16
C GLU A 321 10.32 2.88 -0.44
N ALA A 322 11.53 3.12 0.03
CA ALA A 322 12.25 4.32 -0.34
C ALA A 322 12.80 4.22 -1.77
N MET A 323 12.68 5.30 -2.53
CA MET A 323 13.12 5.37 -3.91
C MET A 323 14.64 5.58 -3.98
N ASN A 324 15.31 4.79 -4.81
CA ASN A 324 16.71 5.07 -5.13
C ASN A 324 16.78 6.28 -6.08
N PRO A 325 17.53 7.33 -5.73
CA PRO A 325 17.65 8.54 -6.55
C PRO A 325 18.03 8.28 -8.00
N SER A 326 18.97 7.36 -8.25
CA SER A 326 19.42 7.06 -9.62
C SER A 326 18.33 6.44 -10.49
N VAL A 327 17.40 5.69 -9.90
CA VAL A 327 16.23 5.12 -10.61
C VAL A 327 15.27 6.24 -11.01
N ALA A 328 14.96 7.15 -10.07
CA ALA A 328 14.09 8.29 -10.33
C ALA A 328 14.66 9.22 -11.42
N GLU A 329 15.95 9.55 -11.34
CA GLU A 329 16.63 10.38 -12.34
C GLU A 329 16.69 9.71 -13.72
N THR A 330 16.93 8.39 -13.76
CA THR A 330 16.96 7.64 -15.03
C THR A 330 15.57 7.62 -15.65
N PHE A 331 14.53 7.34 -14.88
CA PHE A 331 13.15 7.35 -15.37
C PHE A 331 12.76 8.73 -15.91
N GLN A 332 13.11 9.80 -15.19
CA GLN A 332 12.84 11.16 -15.64
C GLN A 332 13.59 11.51 -16.94
N LYS A 333 14.84 11.07 -17.10
CA LYS A 333 15.59 11.27 -18.37
C LYS A 333 14.94 10.55 -19.54
N LEU A 334 14.36 9.35 -19.31
CA LEU A 334 13.75 8.53 -20.35
C LEU A 334 12.35 9.00 -20.74
N THR A 335 11.57 9.53 -19.80
CA THR A 335 10.15 9.88 -20.00
C THR A 335 9.87 11.38 -20.00
N GLY A 336 10.76 12.18 -19.42
CA GLY A 336 10.49 13.60 -19.09
C GLY A 336 9.63 13.81 -17.85
N VAL A 337 9.07 12.73 -17.26
CA VAL A 337 8.14 12.79 -16.14
C VAL A 337 8.85 12.55 -14.82
N GLN A 338 8.56 13.38 -13.85
CA GLN A 338 9.12 13.29 -12.51
C GLN A 338 8.33 12.30 -11.63
N ILE A 339 9.04 11.62 -10.70
CA ILE A 339 8.42 10.75 -9.71
C ILE A 339 8.28 11.50 -8.38
N TYR A 340 7.08 11.52 -7.83
CA TYR A 340 6.73 12.14 -6.56
C TYR A 340 6.60 11.07 -5.48
N GLU A 341 7.46 11.15 -4.46
CA GLU A 341 7.48 10.16 -3.40
C GLU A 341 6.44 10.46 -2.32
N GLY A 342 5.96 9.40 -1.66
CA GLY A 342 5.07 9.48 -0.52
C GLY A 342 5.34 8.35 0.47
N PHE A 343 5.02 8.62 1.73
CA PHE A 343 5.16 7.69 2.84
C PHE A 343 3.86 7.59 3.63
N GLY A 344 3.60 6.41 4.10
CA GLY A 344 2.55 6.07 5.04
C GLY A 344 2.58 4.57 5.33
N GLN A 345 1.67 4.14 6.14
CA GLN A 345 1.59 2.77 6.63
C GLN A 345 0.21 2.17 6.31
N THR A 346 0.01 0.90 6.65
CA THR A 346 -1.34 0.31 6.64
C THR A 346 -2.24 1.02 7.64
N GLU A 347 -1.68 1.53 8.71
CA GLU A 347 -2.32 2.25 9.81
C GLU A 347 -2.73 3.69 9.45
N THR A 348 -2.21 4.26 8.35
CA THR A 348 -2.47 5.65 7.96
C THR A 348 -2.90 5.76 6.51
N THR A 349 -3.42 6.91 6.11
CA THR A 349 -3.35 7.37 4.72
C THR A 349 -1.96 7.98 4.49
N MET A 350 -1.74 8.73 3.40
CA MET A 350 -0.45 9.35 3.15
C MET A 350 -0.08 10.34 4.25
N THR A 351 1.02 10.05 4.95
CA THR A 351 1.50 10.84 6.10
C THR A 351 2.49 11.91 5.67
N LEU A 352 3.40 11.56 4.78
CA LEU A 352 4.38 12.45 4.16
C LEU A 352 4.29 12.31 2.65
N GLY A 353 4.52 13.39 1.91
CA GLY A 353 4.50 13.31 0.46
C GLY A 353 5.11 14.53 -0.23
N THR A 354 5.50 14.31 -1.46
CA THR A 354 5.87 15.38 -2.38
C THR A 354 4.61 15.77 -3.16
N PHE A 355 4.04 16.92 -2.84
CA PHE A 355 2.86 17.45 -3.52
C PHE A 355 3.25 18.26 -4.77
N PRO A 356 2.32 18.58 -5.69
CA PRO A 356 2.64 19.26 -6.95
C PRO A 356 3.38 20.60 -6.79
N TRP A 357 3.16 21.31 -5.68
CA TRP A 357 3.82 22.58 -5.36
C TRP A 357 5.11 22.43 -4.55
N ILE A 358 5.54 21.20 -4.26
CA ILE A 358 6.80 20.89 -3.57
C ILE A 358 7.79 20.34 -4.60
N LYS A 359 8.98 20.94 -4.66
CA LYS A 359 10.04 20.46 -5.55
C LYS A 359 10.49 19.07 -5.09
N PRO A 360 10.41 18.03 -5.92
CA PRO A 360 10.90 16.71 -5.55
C PRO A 360 12.40 16.70 -5.23
N LYS A 361 12.74 16.00 -4.14
CA LYS A 361 14.11 15.61 -3.79
C LYS A 361 14.17 14.07 -3.84
N PRO A 362 14.75 13.47 -4.87
CA PRO A 362 14.79 12.01 -5.02
C PRO A 362 15.38 11.31 -3.79
N GLY A 363 14.67 10.29 -3.30
CA GLY A 363 15.02 9.56 -2.06
C GLY A 363 14.45 10.16 -0.78
N SER A 364 13.86 11.36 -0.83
CA SER A 364 13.12 11.95 0.27
C SER A 364 11.66 11.49 0.26
N MET A 365 11.08 11.25 1.43
CA MET A 365 9.64 10.95 1.57
C MET A 365 8.74 12.19 1.33
N GLY A 366 9.33 13.35 1.02
CA GLY A 366 8.61 14.62 0.91
C GLY A 366 8.45 15.30 2.27
N LYS A 367 7.34 16.02 2.43
CA LYS A 367 7.01 16.82 3.61
C LYS A 367 5.70 16.37 4.24
N PRO A 368 5.40 16.77 5.50
CA PRO A 368 4.17 16.39 6.17
C PRO A 368 2.90 16.74 5.36
N ASN A 369 1.99 15.77 5.26
CA ASN A 369 0.62 16.05 4.85
C ASN A 369 -0.09 16.79 5.98
N PRO A 370 -0.64 18.00 5.77
CA PRO A 370 -1.28 18.78 6.82
C PRO A 370 -2.48 18.10 7.49
N GLN A 371 -2.97 17.00 6.92
CA GLN A 371 -3.98 16.13 7.56
C GLN A 371 -3.49 15.54 8.88
N TYR A 372 -2.16 15.45 9.07
CA TYR A 372 -1.50 14.90 10.24
C TYR A 372 -0.51 15.91 10.84
N ASP A 373 -0.48 15.99 12.16
CA ASP A 373 0.54 16.71 12.92
C ASP A 373 1.74 15.77 13.14
N VAL A 374 2.71 15.81 12.23
CA VAL A 374 3.83 14.87 12.14
C VAL A 374 5.07 15.44 12.80
N HIS A 375 5.68 14.66 13.67
CA HIS A 375 6.89 14.99 14.43
C HIS A 375 7.99 13.96 14.24
N ILE A 376 9.24 14.35 14.48
CA ILE A 376 10.37 13.42 14.67
C ILE A 376 10.81 13.55 16.12
N LEU A 377 10.61 12.50 16.92
CA LEU A 377 10.82 12.53 18.36
C LEU A 377 12.00 11.67 18.81
N ARG A 378 12.70 12.18 19.83
CA ARG A 378 13.67 11.41 20.61
C ARG A 378 12.96 10.42 21.55
N PRO A 379 13.68 9.45 22.12
CA PRO A 379 13.08 8.53 23.12
C PRO A 379 12.52 9.20 24.38
N ASP A 380 12.92 10.42 24.68
CA ASP A 380 12.40 11.22 25.79
C ASP A 380 11.21 12.11 25.40
N MET A 381 10.67 11.91 24.19
CA MET A 381 9.53 12.63 23.61
C MET A 381 9.80 14.10 23.28
N THR A 382 11.04 14.53 23.25
CA THR A 382 11.41 15.86 22.76
C THR A 382 11.59 15.85 21.22
N GLU A 383 11.29 16.98 20.58
CA GLU A 383 11.45 17.14 19.11
C GLU A 383 12.94 17.08 18.73
N CYS A 384 13.25 16.37 17.64
CA CYS A 384 14.59 16.34 17.06
C CYS A 384 14.92 17.64 16.32
N GLU A 385 16.18 18.05 16.39
CA GLU A 385 16.72 19.10 15.54
C GLU A 385 16.85 18.64 14.08
N ASP A 386 16.99 19.59 13.15
CA ASP A 386 17.25 19.25 11.75
C ASP A 386 18.57 18.46 11.61
N GLY A 387 18.55 17.41 10.81
CA GLY A 387 19.65 16.45 10.68
C GLY A 387 19.73 15.37 11.78
N GLU A 388 18.96 15.50 12.85
CA GLU A 388 18.92 14.51 13.93
C GLU A 388 17.93 13.39 13.63
N LYS A 389 18.30 12.15 13.96
CA LYS A 389 17.48 10.96 13.74
C LYS A 389 16.58 10.68 14.92
N GLY A 390 15.28 10.51 14.63
CA GLY A 390 14.27 10.16 15.61
C GLY A 390 13.14 9.32 15.03
N GLU A 391 12.16 9.00 15.83
CA GLU A 391 10.96 8.27 15.41
C GLU A 391 9.96 9.23 14.80
N ILE A 392 9.35 8.83 13.67
CA ILE A 392 8.18 9.53 13.12
C ILE A 392 6.99 9.24 14.04
N CYS A 393 6.42 10.29 14.61
CA CYS A 393 5.24 10.22 15.45
C CYS A 393 4.15 11.14 14.90
N ILE A 394 2.89 10.73 15.03
CA ILE A 394 1.73 11.55 14.68
C ILE A 394 1.04 11.96 15.96
N ARG A 395 0.93 13.27 16.22
CA ARG A 395 0.23 13.77 17.40
C ARG A 395 -1.25 13.43 17.31
N ILE A 396 -1.78 12.92 18.42
CA ILE A 396 -3.20 12.66 18.62
C ILE A 396 -3.72 13.80 19.49
N GLY A 397 -4.55 14.65 18.90
CA GLY A 397 -5.22 15.70 19.65
C GLY A 397 -6.44 15.18 20.42
N ASP A 398 -7.39 16.06 20.69
CA ASP A 398 -8.68 15.68 21.31
C ASP A 398 -9.48 14.70 20.44
N ASN A 399 -9.28 14.75 19.13
CA ASN A 399 -9.89 13.83 18.16
C ASN A 399 -8.80 13.12 17.35
N LYS A 400 -9.02 11.85 17.08
CA LYS A 400 -8.18 11.05 16.18
C LYS A 400 -8.10 11.71 14.78
N PRO A 401 -6.91 11.92 14.20
CA PRO A 401 -6.78 12.44 12.84
C PRO A 401 -7.55 11.57 11.83
N ILE A 402 -8.19 12.24 10.84
CA ILE A 402 -8.85 11.56 9.72
C ILE A 402 -7.84 10.68 8.99
N GLY A 403 -8.23 9.43 8.70
CA GLY A 403 -7.36 8.50 7.98
C GLY A 403 -6.35 7.74 8.84
N LEU A 404 -6.23 8.07 10.14
CA LEU A 404 -5.48 7.24 11.08
C LEU A 404 -6.36 6.06 11.52
N PHE A 405 -5.76 4.87 11.67
CA PHE A 405 -6.49 3.68 12.09
C PHE A 405 -7.12 3.83 13.49
N LYS A 406 -8.11 2.98 13.79
CA LYS A 406 -8.77 3.02 15.11
C LYS A 406 -7.92 2.33 16.17
N TYR A 407 -7.56 1.10 15.90
CA TYR A 407 -6.85 0.19 16.79
C TYR A 407 -6.41 -1.06 16.03
N TYR A 408 -5.56 -1.86 16.67
CA TYR A 408 -5.40 -3.26 16.27
C TYR A 408 -6.56 -4.07 16.85
N TYR A 409 -7.38 -4.61 15.96
CA TYR A 409 -8.63 -5.29 16.36
C TYR A 409 -8.36 -6.47 17.28
N ARG A 410 -9.03 -6.49 18.45
CA ARG A 410 -8.86 -7.49 19.53
C ARG A 410 -7.43 -7.58 20.10
N ASP A 411 -6.60 -6.55 19.92
CA ASP A 411 -5.26 -6.49 20.49
C ASP A 411 -5.01 -5.14 21.15
N GLU A 412 -5.60 -4.97 22.33
CA GLU A 412 -5.47 -3.75 23.12
C GLU A 412 -4.01 -3.50 23.57
N LYS A 413 -3.27 -4.56 23.89
CA LYS A 413 -1.87 -4.47 24.29
C LYS A 413 -1.02 -3.89 23.18
N GLN A 414 -1.18 -4.40 21.95
CA GLN A 414 -0.46 -3.90 20.78
C GLN A 414 -0.90 -2.47 20.45
N THR A 415 -2.21 -2.17 20.56
CA THR A 415 -2.72 -0.80 20.33
C THR A 415 -2.07 0.18 21.31
N LYS A 416 -2.06 -0.12 22.61
CA LYS A 416 -1.41 0.71 23.63
C LYS A 416 0.11 0.84 23.45
N SER A 417 0.76 -0.13 22.83
CA SER A 417 2.21 -0.08 22.58
C SER A 417 2.61 0.90 21.48
N VAL A 418 1.66 1.38 20.68
CA VAL A 418 1.91 2.37 19.63
C VAL A 418 1.09 3.66 19.81
N TRP A 419 0.10 3.65 20.71
CA TRP A 419 -0.74 4.80 21.07
C TRP A 419 -0.46 5.18 22.51
N HIS A 420 0.54 6.02 22.74
CA HIS A 420 0.92 6.48 24.06
C HIS A 420 1.53 7.89 24.01
N ASP A 421 1.68 8.53 25.15
CA ASP A 421 2.26 9.87 25.32
C ASP A 421 1.66 10.97 24.41
N GLY A 422 0.39 10.78 23.98
CA GLY A 422 -0.32 11.72 23.09
C GLY A 422 0.03 11.57 21.61
N TYR A 423 0.72 10.49 21.23
CA TYR A 423 1.14 10.22 19.85
C TYR A 423 0.80 8.79 19.39
N TYR A 424 0.63 8.66 18.08
CA TYR A 424 0.79 7.40 17.40
C TYR A 424 2.27 7.23 16.99
N HIS A 425 2.89 6.19 17.49
CA HIS A 425 4.27 5.79 17.22
C HIS A 425 4.34 4.89 16.00
N THR A 426 4.94 5.37 14.92
CA THR A 426 4.98 4.61 13.65
C THR A 426 5.96 3.45 13.68
N GLY A 427 6.96 3.49 14.55
CA GLY A 427 8.09 2.57 14.56
C GLY A 427 9.06 2.79 13.39
N ASP A 428 8.90 3.85 12.62
CA ASP A 428 9.77 4.24 11.52
C ASP A 428 10.68 5.40 11.95
N MET A 429 11.98 5.27 11.67
CA MET A 429 13.01 6.27 11.96
C MET A 429 13.25 7.16 10.74
N ALA A 430 13.36 8.45 10.97
CA ALA A 430 13.70 9.44 9.94
C ALA A 430 14.55 10.57 10.53
N TRP A 431 15.02 11.44 9.64
CA TRP A 431 15.55 12.76 9.98
C TRP A 431 14.98 13.78 9.02
N ARG A 432 15.00 15.05 9.39
CA ARG A 432 14.49 16.17 8.60
C ARG A 432 15.65 17.07 8.19
N ASP A 433 15.67 17.51 6.92
CA ASP A 433 16.65 18.49 6.47
C ASP A 433 16.19 19.92 6.77
N GLU A 434 17.09 20.91 6.61
CA GLU A 434 16.85 22.35 6.84
C GLU A 434 15.72 22.93 5.98
N GLU A 435 15.34 22.27 4.87
CA GLU A 435 14.22 22.65 4.01
C GLU A 435 12.89 21.95 4.41
N GLY A 436 12.92 21.09 5.44
CA GLY A 436 11.75 20.38 5.98
C GLY A 436 11.39 19.09 5.28
N TYR A 437 12.28 18.53 4.42
CA TYR A 437 12.07 17.22 3.82
C TYR A 437 12.46 16.11 4.79
N PHE A 438 11.67 15.04 4.81
CA PHE A 438 11.88 13.87 5.63
C PHE A 438 12.61 12.78 4.86
N TRP A 439 13.61 12.18 5.52
CA TRP A 439 14.46 11.15 4.94
C TRP A 439 14.36 9.88 5.77
N PHE A 440 13.98 8.78 5.10
CA PHE A 440 13.78 7.49 5.76
C PHE A 440 15.12 6.87 6.18
N GLU A 441 15.21 6.42 7.42
CA GLU A 441 16.40 5.76 7.97
C GLU A 441 16.22 4.24 8.11
N GLY A 442 15.02 3.80 8.45
CA GLY A 442 14.69 2.39 8.66
C GLY A 442 13.62 2.18 9.73
N ARG A 443 13.28 0.93 9.96
CA ARG A 443 12.44 0.56 11.12
C ARG A 443 13.29 0.60 12.39
N ILE A 444 12.68 1.00 13.50
CA ILE A 444 13.33 0.95 14.83
C ILE A 444 13.90 -0.45 15.12
N ASP A 445 13.14 -1.49 14.75
CA ASP A 445 13.51 -2.89 14.94
C ASP A 445 14.67 -3.35 14.04
N ASP A 446 14.93 -2.67 12.94
CA ASP A 446 15.94 -3.00 11.94
C ASP A 446 17.24 -2.20 12.11
N VAL A 447 17.23 -1.12 12.91
CA VAL A 447 18.43 -0.30 13.18
C VAL A 447 19.52 -1.13 13.84
N ILE A 448 20.70 -1.13 13.23
CA ILE A 448 21.86 -1.92 13.67
C ILE A 448 22.69 -1.11 14.67
N LYS A 449 22.78 -1.59 15.90
CA LYS A 449 23.61 -0.99 16.95
C LYS A 449 25.01 -1.60 16.94
N SER A 450 25.95 -0.95 16.26
CA SER A 450 27.34 -1.43 16.09
C SER A 450 28.34 -0.49 16.70
N SER A 451 29.11 -0.93 17.70
CA SER A 451 30.15 -0.12 18.37
C SER A 451 29.67 1.26 18.82
N GLY A 452 28.40 1.35 19.32
CA GLY A 452 27.79 2.61 19.76
C GLY A 452 27.11 3.42 18.64
N TYR A 453 27.33 3.08 17.37
CA TYR A 453 26.66 3.71 16.24
C TYR A 453 25.29 3.07 15.98
N ARG A 454 24.33 3.90 15.54
CA ARG A 454 23.04 3.46 14.99
C ARG A 454 23.13 3.53 13.47
N ILE A 455 23.03 2.40 12.81
CA ILE A 455 23.18 2.27 11.35
C ILE A 455 21.84 1.87 10.77
N GLY A 456 21.27 2.72 9.93
CA GLY A 456 20.06 2.41 9.17
C GLY A 456 20.38 1.43 8.03
N PRO A 457 19.62 0.33 7.90
CA PRO A 457 19.83 -0.62 6.81
C PRO A 457 19.74 0.04 5.43
N PHE A 458 18.77 0.93 5.26
CA PHE A 458 18.44 1.52 3.97
C PHE A 458 19.59 2.36 3.37
N GLU A 459 20.30 3.13 4.19
CA GLU A 459 21.44 3.92 3.73
C GLU A 459 22.56 3.04 3.14
N VAL A 460 22.81 1.89 3.77
CA VAL A 460 23.80 0.93 3.29
C VAL A 460 23.32 0.19 2.05
N GLU A 461 22.03 -0.15 2.00
CA GLU A 461 21.41 -0.74 0.80
C GLU A 461 21.51 0.20 -0.41
N ASN A 462 21.19 1.48 -0.23
CA ASN A 462 21.33 2.48 -1.29
C ASN A 462 22.76 2.57 -1.81
N ALA A 463 23.74 2.64 -0.92
CA ALA A 463 25.14 2.67 -1.31
C ALA A 463 25.54 1.41 -2.11
N LEU A 464 25.15 0.22 -1.65
CA LEU A 464 25.46 -1.03 -2.38
C LEU A 464 24.79 -1.08 -3.75
N MET A 465 23.56 -0.59 -3.87
CA MET A 465 22.79 -0.61 -5.12
C MET A 465 23.33 0.32 -6.21
N THR A 466 24.20 1.27 -5.87
CA THR A 466 24.92 2.07 -6.89
C THR A 466 26.08 1.30 -7.53
N HIS A 467 26.49 0.15 -6.97
CA HIS A 467 27.55 -0.67 -7.55
C HIS A 467 27.04 -1.48 -8.74
N PRO A 468 27.75 -1.50 -9.91
CA PRO A 468 27.27 -2.15 -11.14
C PRO A 468 26.90 -3.63 -10.99
N ALA A 469 27.53 -4.36 -10.08
CA ALA A 469 27.33 -5.79 -9.87
C ALA A 469 26.04 -6.13 -9.10
N VAL A 470 25.40 -5.16 -8.42
CA VAL A 470 24.30 -5.42 -7.48
C VAL A 470 22.95 -5.22 -8.18
N VAL A 471 22.08 -6.24 -8.09
CA VAL A 471 20.67 -6.14 -8.50
C VAL A 471 19.83 -5.63 -7.34
N GLU A 472 19.96 -6.31 -6.20
CA GLU A 472 19.27 -5.95 -4.95
C GLU A 472 20.07 -6.46 -3.75
N CYS A 473 19.85 -5.87 -2.59
CA CYS A 473 20.48 -6.31 -1.36
C CYS A 473 19.59 -6.09 -0.15
N ALA A 474 19.87 -6.82 0.92
CA ALA A 474 19.25 -6.64 2.22
C ALA A 474 20.34 -6.48 3.28
N ILE A 475 20.18 -5.46 4.11
CA ILE A 475 21.09 -5.19 5.22
C ILE A 475 20.45 -5.63 6.54
N THR A 476 21.19 -6.42 7.31
CA THR A 476 20.79 -6.90 8.64
C THR A 476 21.94 -6.81 9.63
N GLY A 477 21.60 -6.76 10.93
CA GLY A 477 22.59 -6.84 12.00
C GLY A 477 22.83 -8.31 12.41
N VAL A 478 24.09 -8.69 12.55
CA VAL A 478 24.51 -10.01 13.09
C VAL A 478 25.22 -9.78 14.41
N PRO A 479 24.90 -10.55 15.48
CA PRO A 479 25.58 -10.42 16.77
C PRO A 479 27.09 -10.62 16.66
N ASP A 480 27.84 -9.73 17.29
CA ASP A 480 29.30 -9.74 17.36
C ASP A 480 29.76 -9.53 18.84
N PRO A 481 30.66 -10.36 19.35
CA PRO A 481 31.03 -10.31 20.77
C PRO A 481 31.75 -9.02 21.19
N ILE A 482 32.38 -8.31 20.26
CA ILE A 482 33.13 -7.06 20.54
C ILE A 482 32.30 -5.83 20.26
N ARG A 483 31.48 -5.86 19.18
CA ARG A 483 30.78 -4.68 18.65
C ARG A 483 29.30 -4.63 18.99
N GLY A 484 28.80 -5.65 19.70
CA GLY A 484 27.37 -5.87 19.90
C GLY A 484 26.72 -6.44 18.64
N MET A 485 26.74 -5.68 17.54
CA MET A 485 26.32 -6.15 16.21
C MET A 485 27.31 -5.68 15.12
N VAL A 486 27.36 -6.42 14.03
CA VAL A 486 28.02 -5.99 12.79
C VAL A 486 27.04 -5.98 11.63
N VAL A 487 27.30 -5.10 10.67
CA VAL A 487 26.49 -4.98 9.46
C VAL A 487 26.77 -6.18 8.55
N LYS A 488 25.71 -6.87 8.13
CA LYS A 488 25.73 -7.92 7.11
C LYS A 488 24.92 -7.48 5.91
N ALA A 489 25.46 -7.70 4.71
CA ALA A 489 24.75 -7.55 3.44
C ALA A 489 24.46 -8.94 2.83
N THR A 490 23.21 -9.20 2.51
CA THR A 490 22.78 -10.32 1.66
C THR A 490 22.51 -9.75 0.28
N VAL A 491 23.26 -10.19 -0.74
CA VAL A 491 23.34 -9.51 -2.04
C VAL A 491 22.97 -10.45 -3.17
N VAL A 492 22.10 -9.98 -4.07
CA VAL A 492 21.80 -10.62 -5.35
C VAL A 492 22.63 -9.92 -6.44
N LEU A 493 23.41 -10.69 -7.16
CA LEU A 493 24.28 -10.19 -8.24
C LEU A 493 23.58 -10.24 -9.60
N LYS A 494 23.95 -9.31 -10.49
CA LYS A 494 23.63 -9.44 -11.92
C LYS A 494 24.28 -10.70 -12.50
N ASP A 495 23.65 -11.31 -13.47
CA ASP A 495 24.09 -12.59 -14.05
C ASP A 495 25.56 -12.56 -14.53
N GLU A 496 25.98 -11.46 -15.15
CA GLU A 496 27.36 -11.22 -15.61
C GLU A 496 28.42 -11.18 -14.49
N TYR A 497 28.00 -10.95 -13.24
CA TYR A 497 28.89 -10.89 -12.08
C TYR A 497 28.82 -12.15 -11.18
N LYS A 498 27.90 -13.07 -11.41
CA LYS A 498 27.72 -14.28 -10.58
C LYS A 498 28.98 -15.15 -10.54
N SER A 499 29.70 -15.28 -11.65
CA SER A 499 30.96 -16.01 -11.72
C SER A 499 32.10 -15.35 -10.93
N MET A 500 31.94 -14.08 -10.56
CA MET A 500 32.92 -13.30 -9.79
C MET A 500 32.61 -13.30 -8.29
N ALA A 501 31.55 -14.00 -7.85
CA ALA A 501 31.15 -14.09 -6.45
C ALA A 501 32.29 -14.73 -5.62
N GLY A 502 33.00 -13.91 -4.85
CA GLY A 502 34.15 -14.35 -4.08
C GLY A 502 34.78 -13.23 -3.24
N PRO A 503 35.90 -13.52 -2.55
CA PRO A 503 36.54 -12.57 -1.63
C PRO A 503 36.89 -11.22 -2.27
N ASP A 504 37.30 -11.22 -3.54
CA ASP A 504 37.69 -10.01 -4.23
C ASP A 504 36.48 -9.08 -4.49
N LEU A 505 35.33 -9.64 -4.89
CA LEU A 505 34.10 -8.86 -5.07
C LEU A 505 33.56 -8.38 -3.71
N VAL A 506 33.64 -9.21 -2.66
CA VAL A 506 33.30 -8.79 -1.29
C VAL A 506 34.08 -7.55 -0.90
N LYS A 507 35.42 -7.57 -1.12
CA LYS A 507 36.28 -6.44 -0.78
C LYS A 507 35.97 -5.17 -1.60
N LYS A 508 35.64 -5.34 -2.89
CA LYS A 508 35.22 -4.23 -3.76
C LYS A 508 33.92 -3.60 -3.24
N LEU A 509 32.91 -4.39 -2.92
CA LEU A 509 31.63 -3.92 -2.38
C LEU A 509 31.79 -3.24 -1.02
N GLN A 510 32.62 -3.80 -0.14
CA GLN A 510 32.94 -3.17 1.15
C GLN A 510 33.61 -1.82 0.99
N ASN A 511 34.58 -1.71 0.07
CA ASN A 511 35.27 -0.44 -0.22
C ASN A 511 34.33 0.56 -0.89
N HIS A 512 33.45 0.10 -1.77
CA HIS A 512 32.43 0.95 -2.40
C HIS A 512 31.55 1.60 -1.32
N VAL A 513 30.99 0.83 -0.37
CA VAL A 513 30.18 1.38 0.71
C VAL A 513 30.97 2.37 1.58
N LYS A 514 32.24 2.10 1.87
CA LYS A 514 33.09 3.03 2.64
C LYS A 514 33.32 4.36 1.92
N HIS A 515 33.26 4.34 0.59
CA HIS A 515 33.43 5.53 -0.23
C HIS A 515 32.13 6.32 -0.35
N GLU A 516 31.03 5.62 -0.51
CA GLU A 516 29.70 6.23 -0.70
C GLU A 516 29.04 6.70 0.61
N THR A 517 29.47 6.13 1.76
CA THR A 517 28.90 6.44 3.08
C THR A 517 30.02 6.62 4.12
N ALA A 518 29.62 6.89 5.39
CA ALA A 518 30.60 6.91 6.49
C ALA A 518 31.26 5.54 6.66
N PRO A 519 32.62 5.47 6.80
CA PRO A 519 33.37 4.21 6.81
C PRO A 519 32.91 3.17 7.84
N TYR A 520 32.33 3.57 8.98
CA TYR A 520 31.85 2.63 9.99
C TYR A 520 30.61 1.83 9.57
N LYS A 521 29.90 2.25 8.50
CA LYS A 521 28.66 1.65 8.02
C LYS A 521 28.86 0.46 7.09
N TYR A 522 30.07 0.23 6.58
CA TYR A 522 30.31 -0.84 5.61
C TYR A 522 29.94 -2.23 6.15
N PRO A 523 29.35 -3.10 5.31
CA PRO A 523 29.02 -4.45 5.70
C PRO A 523 30.30 -5.27 5.94
N ARG A 524 30.46 -5.79 7.17
CA ARG A 524 31.59 -6.65 7.50
C ARG A 524 31.42 -8.06 6.98
N ILE A 525 30.19 -8.46 6.79
CA ILE A 525 29.80 -9.74 6.21
C ILE A 525 29.01 -9.46 4.94
N ILE A 526 29.39 -10.11 3.84
CA ILE A 526 28.63 -10.12 2.59
C ILE A 526 28.37 -11.57 2.22
N GLU A 527 27.10 -11.90 2.00
CA GLU A 527 26.64 -13.20 1.54
C GLU A 527 25.94 -13.01 0.17
N PHE A 528 26.38 -13.78 -0.82
CA PHE A 528 25.73 -13.79 -2.13
C PHE A 528 24.64 -14.86 -2.16
N VAL A 529 23.47 -14.48 -2.70
CA VAL A 529 22.30 -15.36 -2.83
C VAL A 529 21.68 -15.19 -4.22
N ASP A 530 20.93 -16.20 -4.66
CA ASP A 530 20.20 -16.11 -5.93
C ASP A 530 18.97 -15.20 -5.82
N GLU A 531 18.32 -15.19 -4.65
CA GLU A 531 17.14 -14.37 -4.37
C GLU A 531 17.08 -13.98 -2.89
N LEU A 532 16.42 -12.84 -2.61
CA LEU A 532 16.11 -12.41 -1.25
C LEU A 532 14.74 -12.94 -0.82
N PRO A 533 14.57 -13.31 0.48
CA PRO A 533 13.27 -13.64 1.00
C PRO A 533 12.39 -12.38 0.99
N LYS A 534 11.22 -12.50 0.37
CA LYS A 534 10.27 -11.39 0.22
C LYS A 534 8.92 -11.76 0.80
N THR A 535 8.21 -10.75 1.27
CA THR A 535 6.79 -10.88 1.54
C THR A 535 6.06 -11.07 0.21
N ILE A 536 4.84 -11.52 0.30
CA ILE A 536 3.94 -11.64 -0.84
C ILE A 536 3.76 -10.28 -1.57
N SER A 537 3.94 -9.15 -0.87
CA SER A 537 3.92 -7.80 -1.43
C SER A 537 5.25 -7.35 -2.07
N GLY A 538 6.27 -8.21 -2.09
CA GLY A 538 7.59 -7.92 -2.65
C GLY A 538 8.58 -7.27 -1.68
N LYS A 539 8.17 -6.95 -0.44
CA LYS A 539 9.06 -6.36 0.57
C LYS A 539 10.03 -7.41 1.13
N ILE A 540 11.29 -7.01 1.32
CA ILE A 540 12.34 -7.87 1.88
C ILE A 540 11.99 -8.27 3.32
N ARG A 541 12.03 -9.57 3.60
CA ARG A 541 11.79 -10.16 4.93
C ARG A 541 13.09 -10.25 5.74
N ARG A 542 13.57 -9.13 6.28
CA ARG A 542 14.81 -9.08 7.09
C ARG A 542 14.76 -9.99 8.32
N VAL A 543 13.58 -10.21 8.89
CA VAL A 543 13.38 -11.15 9.99
C VAL A 543 13.82 -12.56 9.60
N GLU A 544 13.44 -13.03 8.42
CA GLU A 544 13.80 -14.37 7.92
C GLU A 544 15.31 -14.50 7.69
N ILE A 545 15.95 -13.44 7.18
CA ILE A 545 17.41 -13.41 7.04
C ILE A 545 18.08 -13.52 8.42
N ARG A 546 17.61 -12.75 9.40
CA ARG A 546 18.12 -12.80 10.78
C ARG A 546 17.93 -14.17 11.44
N GLU A 547 16.81 -14.84 11.20
CA GLU A 547 16.53 -16.18 11.72
C GLU A 547 17.45 -17.25 11.09
N LYS A 548 17.68 -17.17 9.78
CA LYS A 548 18.67 -18.04 9.10
C LYS A 548 20.06 -17.86 9.67
N ASP A 549 20.46 -16.63 9.99
CA ASP A 549 21.77 -16.33 10.59
C ASP A 549 21.91 -16.87 12.03
N LYS A 550 20.82 -16.85 12.81
CA LYS A 550 20.78 -17.44 14.14
C LYS A 550 20.92 -18.97 14.12
N LYS A 551 20.36 -19.63 13.10
CA LYS A 551 20.44 -21.09 12.93
C LYS A 551 21.79 -21.57 12.40
N LYS A 552 22.60 -20.70 11.79
CA LYS A 552 23.96 -20.99 11.30
C LYS A 552 25.02 -20.94 12.40
N LYS A 553 24.71 -20.46 13.59
CA LYS A 553 25.54 -20.45 14.82
C LYS A 553 25.16 -21.62 15.73
#